data_b7cb46d719c934b0267729121a2108a7
#
_entry.id   b7cb46d719c934b0267729121a2108a7
#
_cell.length_a   1.000
_cell.length_b   1.000
_cell.length_c   1.000
_cell.angle_alpha   90.00
_cell.angle_beta   90.00
_cell.angle_gamma   90.00
#
_symmetry.space_group_name_H-M   'P 1'
#
loop_
_entity.id
_entity.type
_entity.pdbx_description
1 polymer ?
#
loop_
_entity_poly.entity_id
_entity_poly.type
_entity_poly.pdbx_seq_one_letter_code
_entity_poly.pdbx_strand_id
1 'polypeptide(L)'
;MKFRLLAFLFSFLFLVLSVHADEGSTDLSFYAGTFDVIDEEGDDQTTLFGLEHKNPNLFRDTFLGKFKPISGAFITGNSSVYLYTGVEGQYGIGPLKILPSFSPGYYEKGDGKDLGSVLEFKSEIKVGLDIFENSKLSYSYSHLSNNDWGDTNPGTDNQQITFSKNF
;
A
#
# COMPACT_ATOMS: atom_id res chain seq x y z
N MET A 1 -10.92 20.58 -12.01
CA MET A 1 -11.08 19.70 -10.82
C MET A 1 -9.84 18.86 -10.53
N LYS A 2 -9.15 18.30 -11.54
CA LYS A 2 -7.96 17.43 -11.39
C LYS A 2 -6.79 18.06 -10.61
N PHE A 3 -6.50 19.35 -10.83
CA PHE A 3 -5.39 20.06 -10.16
C PHE A 3 -5.60 20.29 -8.65
N ARG A 4 -6.85 20.44 -8.21
CA ARG A 4 -7.17 20.67 -6.79
C ARG A 4 -7.07 19.38 -5.97
N LEU A 5 -7.40 18.23 -6.58
CA LEU A 5 -7.28 16.92 -5.94
C LEU A 5 -5.82 16.52 -5.76
N LEU A 6 -4.98 16.78 -6.78
CA LEU A 6 -3.54 16.52 -6.73
C LEU A 6 -2.87 17.37 -5.63
N ALA A 7 -3.24 18.65 -5.50
CA ALA A 7 -2.73 19.54 -4.46
C ALA A 7 -3.16 19.08 -3.06
N PHE A 8 -4.38 18.54 -2.91
CA PHE A 8 -4.87 18.03 -1.64
C PHE A 8 -4.15 16.74 -1.22
N LEU A 9 -3.94 15.80 -2.14
CA LEU A 9 -3.16 14.57 -1.91
C LEU A 9 -1.69 14.90 -1.58
N PHE A 10 -1.09 15.87 -2.29
CA PHE A 10 0.28 16.31 -2.03
C PHE A 10 0.41 17.02 -0.67
N SER A 11 -0.58 17.84 -0.29
CA SER A 11 -0.62 18.48 1.04
C SER A 11 -0.82 17.47 2.16
N PHE A 12 -1.62 16.42 1.94
CA PHE A 12 -1.84 15.36 2.91
C PHE A 12 -0.58 14.51 3.08
N LEU A 13 0.14 14.23 1.99
CA LEU A 13 1.43 13.54 2.01
C LEU A 13 2.49 14.35 2.78
N PHE A 14 2.54 15.67 2.60
CA PHE A 14 3.45 16.56 3.34
C PHE A 14 3.11 16.63 4.84
N LEU A 15 1.83 16.60 5.20
CA LEU A 15 1.41 16.57 6.61
C LEU A 15 1.85 15.28 7.33
N VAL A 16 1.93 14.17 6.61
CA VAL A 16 2.41 12.90 7.16
C VAL A 16 3.94 12.87 7.26
N LEU A 17 4.65 13.57 6.36
CA LEU A 17 6.12 13.63 6.34
C LEU A 17 6.71 14.69 7.31
N SER A 18 5.92 15.63 7.80
CA SER A 18 6.39 16.69 8.69
C SER A 18 6.30 16.36 10.19
N VAL A 19 6.01 15.12 10.55
CA VAL A 19 6.16 14.68 11.94
C VAL A 19 7.65 14.55 12.23
N HIS A 20 8.13 15.37 13.17
CA HIS A 20 9.51 15.35 13.62
C HIS A 20 9.93 13.93 13.96
N ALA A 21 11.02 13.47 13.36
CA ALA A 21 11.73 12.28 13.78
C ALA A 21 12.34 12.58 15.16
N ASP A 22 11.59 12.29 16.19
CA ASP A 22 12.21 11.95 17.48
C ASP A 22 13.00 10.65 17.25
N GLU A 23 14.00 10.32 18.06
CA GLU A 23 14.88 9.14 17.90
C GLU A 23 14.07 7.82 17.90
N GLY A 24 13.14 7.72 16.98
CA GLY A 24 12.17 6.66 16.88
C GLY A 24 12.50 5.70 15.74
N SER A 25 12.23 4.44 15.97
CA SER A 25 12.33 3.40 14.94
C SER A 25 11.51 3.76 13.70
N THR A 26 11.96 3.32 12.54
CA THR A 26 11.24 3.43 11.26
C THR A 26 11.17 2.06 10.60
N ASP A 27 10.00 1.68 10.09
CA ASP A 27 9.86 0.46 9.31
C ASP A 27 9.92 0.80 7.83
N LEU A 28 10.86 0.18 7.13
CA LEU A 28 10.96 0.26 5.68
C LEU A 28 10.73 -1.12 5.08
N SER A 29 9.88 -1.17 4.06
CA SER A 29 9.50 -2.39 3.38
C SER A 29 9.79 -2.30 1.89
N PHE A 30 10.35 -3.37 1.34
CA PHE A 30 10.49 -3.61 -0.09
C PHE A 30 9.56 -4.76 -0.47
N TYR A 31 8.83 -4.62 -1.54
CA TYR A 31 7.95 -5.69 -2.00
C TYR A 31 7.99 -5.87 -3.50
N ALA A 32 7.77 -7.11 -3.91
CA ALA A 32 7.68 -7.51 -5.30
C ALA A 32 6.58 -8.55 -5.46
N GLY A 33 5.95 -8.55 -6.63
CA GLY A 33 4.86 -9.47 -6.87
C GLY A 33 4.29 -9.39 -8.27
N THR A 34 3.03 -9.78 -8.38
CA THR A 34 2.24 -9.76 -9.61
C THR A 34 1.09 -8.79 -9.45
N PHE A 35 0.96 -7.89 -10.40
CA PHE A 35 -0.17 -7.00 -10.60
C PHE A 35 -1.20 -7.73 -11.45
N ASP A 36 -2.48 -7.60 -11.09
CA ASP A 36 -3.63 -8.13 -11.80
C ASP A 36 -3.64 -9.66 -11.95
N VAL A 37 -3.55 -10.38 -10.82
CA VAL A 37 -3.44 -11.85 -10.79
C VAL A 37 -4.73 -12.59 -11.19
N ILE A 38 -5.88 -11.91 -11.23
CA ILE A 38 -7.20 -12.47 -11.60
C ILE A 38 -7.65 -11.95 -12.98
N ASP A 39 -6.75 -11.41 -13.78
CA ASP A 39 -7.07 -11.02 -15.14
C ASP A 39 -7.39 -12.27 -16.00
N GLU A 40 -8.66 -12.42 -16.38
CA GLU A 40 -9.13 -13.57 -17.17
C GLU A 40 -8.61 -13.53 -18.62
N GLU A 41 -8.29 -12.35 -19.13
CA GLU A 41 -7.76 -12.16 -20.48
C GLU A 41 -6.23 -12.23 -20.51
N GLY A 42 -5.55 -12.01 -19.36
CA GLY A 42 -4.10 -12.15 -19.17
C GLY A 42 -3.27 -11.03 -19.81
N ASP A 43 -3.90 -10.02 -20.40
CA ASP A 43 -3.22 -8.96 -21.14
C ASP A 43 -2.60 -7.89 -20.22
N ASP A 44 -3.19 -7.70 -19.02
CA ASP A 44 -2.76 -6.67 -18.06
C ASP A 44 -1.90 -7.21 -16.92
N GLN A 45 -1.77 -8.54 -16.81
CA GLN A 45 -0.94 -9.17 -15.79
C GLN A 45 0.54 -8.82 -15.97
N THR A 46 1.18 -8.28 -14.93
CA THR A 46 2.58 -7.88 -15.00
C THR A 46 3.26 -7.95 -13.64
N THR A 47 4.57 -7.75 -13.62
CA THR A 47 5.33 -7.64 -12.37
C THR A 47 5.04 -6.34 -11.65
N LEU A 48 5.19 -6.36 -10.33
CA LEU A 48 5.02 -5.21 -9.45
C LEU A 48 6.21 -5.12 -8.51
N PHE A 49 6.76 -3.91 -8.32
CA PHE A 49 7.80 -3.60 -7.35
C PHE A 49 7.43 -2.35 -6.57
N GLY A 50 7.65 -2.37 -5.26
CA GLY A 50 7.29 -1.23 -4.45
C GLY A 50 8.08 -1.07 -3.16
N LEU A 51 7.84 0.09 -2.56
CA LEU A 51 8.41 0.53 -1.29
C LEU A 51 7.28 1.02 -0.39
N GLU A 52 7.39 0.72 0.90
CA GLU A 52 6.46 1.22 1.90
C GLU A 52 7.24 1.64 3.15
N HIS A 53 6.92 2.80 3.64
CA HIS A 53 7.36 3.31 4.94
C HIS A 53 6.21 3.25 5.92
N LYS A 54 6.47 2.73 7.13
CA LYS A 54 5.55 2.78 8.26
C LYS A 54 6.23 3.48 9.43
N ASN A 55 5.52 4.43 10.04
CA ASN A 55 6.00 5.06 11.26
C ASN A 55 5.46 4.30 12.49
N PRO A 56 6.28 3.47 13.15
CA PRO A 56 5.83 2.68 14.28
C PRO A 56 5.58 3.51 15.55
N ASN A 57 6.10 4.74 15.62
CA ASN A 57 5.96 5.62 16.78
C ASN A 57 4.63 6.38 16.77
N LEU A 58 4.04 6.55 15.57
CA LEU A 58 2.71 7.08 15.41
C LEU A 58 1.71 5.94 15.39
N PHE A 59 0.75 6.00 16.29
CA PHE A 59 -0.34 5.03 16.29
C PHE A 59 -1.62 5.65 16.85
N ARG A 60 -2.74 5.08 16.45
CA ARG A 60 -4.03 5.39 17.05
C ARG A 60 -4.62 4.13 17.65
N ASP A 61 -4.84 4.15 18.95
CA ASP A 61 -5.58 3.10 19.62
C ASP A 61 -7.08 3.26 19.31
N THR A 62 -7.69 2.17 18.90
CA THR A 62 -9.11 2.06 18.63
C THR A 62 -9.65 0.80 19.27
N PHE A 63 -10.97 0.64 19.30
CA PHE A 63 -11.59 -0.62 19.78
C PHE A 63 -11.24 -1.83 18.88
N LEU A 64 -10.77 -1.58 17.63
CA LEU A 64 -10.30 -2.62 16.70
C LEU A 64 -8.79 -2.89 16.84
N GLY A 65 -8.06 -2.15 17.70
CA GLY A 65 -6.62 -2.31 17.89
C GLY A 65 -5.82 -1.07 17.52
N LYS A 66 -4.49 -1.26 17.39
CA LYS A 66 -3.54 -0.19 17.07
C LYS A 66 -3.39 -0.07 15.56
N PHE A 67 -3.62 1.13 15.04
CA PHE A 67 -3.38 1.49 13.64
C PHE A 67 -2.20 2.44 13.53
N LYS A 68 -1.31 2.17 12.58
CA LYS A 68 -0.11 2.95 12.27
C LYS A 68 -0.20 3.52 10.87
N PRO A 69 0.27 4.75 10.64
CA PRO A 69 0.30 5.33 9.31
C PRO A 69 1.33 4.63 8.45
N ILE A 70 0.96 4.42 7.20
CA ILE A 70 1.82 3.90 6.13
C ILE A 70 1.81 4.85 4.95
N SER A 71 2.90 4.89 4.20
CA SER A 71 3.00 5.59 2.93
C SER A 71 3.90 4.81 2.01
N GLY A 72 3.56 4.73 0.75
CA GLY A 72 4.34 3.93 -0.18
C GLY A 72 4.06 4.22 -1.63
N ALA A 73 4.76 3.48 -2.47
CA ALA A 73 4.61 3.52 -3.91
C ALA A 73 4.91 2.17 -4.52
N PHE A 74 4.29 1.88 -5.66
CA PHE A 74 4.75 0.81 -6.53
C PHE A 74 4.78 1.24 -7.99
N ILE A 75 5.56 0.50 -8.77
CA ILE A 75 5.60 0.56 -10.22
C ILE A 75 5.39 -0.84 -10.79
N THR A 76 4.69 -0.94 -11.92
CA THR A 76 4.50 -2.19 -12.64
C THR A 76 5.42 -2.31 -13.84
N GLY A 77 5.54 -3.52 -14.40
CA GLY A 77 6.27 -3.76 -15.64
C GLY A 77 5.70 -3.01 -16.85
N ASN A 78 4.43 -2.62 -16.82
CA ASN A 78 3.76 -1.79 -17.82
C ASN A 78 3.77 -0.30 -17.46
N SER A 79 4.71 0.14 -16.60
CA SER A 79 4.91 1.53 -16.20
C SER A 79 3.73 2.17 -15.45
N SER A 80 2.78 1.38 -14.94
CA SER A 80 1.76 1.93 -14.03
C SER A 80 2.41 2.29 -12.70
N VAL A 81 1.97 3.40 -12.10
CA VAL A 81 2.50 3.90 -10.82
C VAL A 81 1.35 4.13 -9.85
N TYR A 82 1.51 3.70 -8.61
CA TYR A 82 0.60 4.00 -7.53
C TYR A 82 1.33 4.63 -6.34
N LEU A 83 0.91 5.81 -5.94
CA LEU A 83 1.42 6.53 -4.77
C LEU A 83 0.33 6.58 -3.72
N TYR A 84 0.60 6.11 -2.51
CA TYR A 84 -0.44 5.99 -1.50
C TYR A 84 0.00 6.39 -0.11
N THR A 85 -0.98 6.71 0.71
CA THR A 85 -0.86 6.82 2.15
C THR A 85 -2.10 6.22 2.80
N GLY A 86 -1.94 5.68 4.00
CA GLY A 86 -3.05 5.00 4.64
C GLY A 86 -2.72 4.56 6.05
N VAL A 87 -3.39 3.52 6.49
CA VAL A 87 -3.23 2.96 7.83
C VAL A 87 -3.12 1.44 7.77
N GLU A 88 -2.29 0.87 8.64
CA GLU A 88 -2.13 -0.56 8.82
C GLU A 88 -2.41 -0.94 10.29
N GLY A 89 -3.26 -1.94 10.48
CA GLY A 89 -3.46 -2.62 11.76
C GLY A 89 -2.47 -3.77 11.91
N GLN A 90 -2.18 -4.17 13.16
CA GLN A 90 -1.32 -5.32 13.43
C GLN A 90 -1.94 -6.22 14.48
N TYR A 91 -2.15 -7.48 14.12
CA TYR A 91 -2.68 -8.52 14.98
C TYR A 91 -1.71 -9.69 15.03
N GLY A 92 -1.50 -10.26 16.23
CA GLY A 92 -0.63 -11.41 16.44
C GLY A 92 -1.41 -12.67 16.78
N ILE A 93 -1.12 -13.77 16.12
CA ILE A 93 -1.63 -15.12 16.43
C ILE A 93 -0.42 -16.06 16.52
N GLY A 94 0.12 -16.22 17.73
CA GLY A 94 1.39 -16.92 17.90
C GLY A 94 2.53 -16.21 17.14
N PRO A 95 3.30 -16.95 16.31
CA PRO A 95 4.38 -16.35 15.51
C PRO A 95 3.87 -15.57 14.29
N LEU A 96 2.61 -15.74 13.91
CA LEU A 96 2.01 -15.09 12.75
C LEU A 96 1.59 -13.65 13.09
N LYS A 97 1.81 -12.76 12.14
CA LYS A 97 1.31 -11.39 12.15
C LYS A 97 0.31 -11.24 11.00
N ILE A 98 -0.88 -10.75 11.31
CA ILE A 98 -1.91 -10.38 10.33
C ILE A 98 -1.98 -8.87 10.31
N LEU A 99 -1.80 -8.27 9.13
CA LEU A 99 -1.60 -6.85 8.93
C LEU A 99 -2.59 -6.35 7.87
N PRO A 100 -3.85 -6.10 8.23
CA PRO A 100 -4.78 -5.44 7.33
C PRO A 100 -4.42 -3.97 7.15
N SER A 101 -4.54 -3.46 5.93
CA SER A 101 -4.34 -2.05 5.63
C SER A 101 -5.36 -1.51 4.64
N PHE A 102 -5.55 -0.20 4.70
CA PHE A 102 -6.36 0.56 3.76
C PHE A 102 -5.64 1.85 3.40
N SER A 103 -5.51 2.11 2.10
CA SER A 103 -4.69 3.21 1.58
C SER A 103 -5.32 3.83 0.34
N PRO A 104 -5.87 5.03 0.44
CA PRO A 104 -6.15 5.85 -0.74
C PRO A 104 -4.85 6.29 -1.41
N GLY A 105 -4.89 6.45 -2.74
CA GLY A 105 -3.71 6.84 -3.50
C GLY A 105 -4.00 7.36 -4.88
N TYR A 106 -2.94 7.88 -5.49
CA TYR A 106 -2.93 8.34 -6.88
C TYR A 106 -2.41 7.21 -7.76
N TYR A 107 -3.20 6.85 -8.77
CA TYR A 107 -2.84 5.86 -9.78
C TYR A 107 -2.65 6.52 -11.14
N GLU A 108 -1.53 6.19 -11.78
CA GLU A 108 -1.24 6.54 -13.17
C GLU A 108 -1.03 5.23 -13.94
N LYS A 109 -1.86 5.00 -14.95
CA LYS A 109 -1.88 3.71 -15.65
C LYS A 109 -0.65 3.42 -16.49
N GLY A 110 0.07 4.46 -16.96
CA GLY A 110 1.14 4.27 -17.93
C GLY A 110 0.66 3.53 -19.18
N ASP A 111 1.34 2.44 -19.52
CA ASP A 111 0.97 1.51 -20.59
C ASP A 111 0.17 0.30 -20.08
N GLY A 112 -0.23 0.29 -18.80
CA GLY A 112 -0.96 -0.82 -18.18
C GLY A 112 -2.46 -0.56 -18.06
N LYS A 113 -3.09 -1.32 -17.15
CA LYS A 113 -4.53 -1.37 -16.94
C LYS A 113 -5.12 0.00 -16.59
N ASP A 114 -6.19 0.39 -17.27
CA ASP A 114 -6.98 1.58 -16.93
C ASP A 114 -7.98 1.22 -15.83
N LEU A 115 -7.79 1.77 -14.63
CA LEU A 115 -8.70 1.54 -13.49
C LEU A 115 -9.88 2.51 -13.44
N GLY A 116 -9.96 3.43 -14.44
CA GLY A 116 -11.12 4.35 -14.59
C GLY A 116 -11.03 5.62 -13.77
N SER A 117 -10.07 5.75 -12.86
CA SER A 117 -9.86 6.93 -12.04
C SER A 117 -8.39 7.10 -11.68
N VAL A 118 -7.99 8.34 -11.38
CA VAL A 118 -6.67 8.65 -10.80
C VAL A 118 -6.67 8.46 -9.28
N LEU A 119 -7.84 8.43 -8.65
CA LEU A 119 -7.98 8.14 -7.22
C LEU A 119 -8.43 6.70 -7.06
N GLU A 120 -7.55 5.89 -6.49
CA GLU A 120 -7.80 4.49 -6.20
C GLU A 120 -7.63 4.21 -4.70
N PHE A 121 -8.30 3.18 -4.22
CA PHE A 121 -8.26 2.71 -2.84
C PHE A 121 -7.68 1.30 -2.82
N LYS A 122 -6.55 1.14 -2.12
CA LYS A 122 -5.95 -0.17 -1.89
C LYS A 122 -6.43 -0.74 -0.56
N SER A 123 -7.10 -1.88 -0.60
CA SER A 123 -7.36 -2.74 0.54
C SER A 123 -6.40 -3.92 0.51
N GLU A 124 -5.66 -4.17 1.58
CA GLU A 124 -4.63 -5.20 1.61
C GLU A 124 -4.67 -6.00 2.90
N ILE A 125 -4.39 -7.28 2.80
CA ILE A 125 -4.11 -8.15 3.94
C ILE A 125 -2.74 -8.80 3.75
N LYS A 126 -1.83 -8.56 4.73
CA LYS A 126 -0.52 -9.21 4.79
C LYS A 126 -0.52 -10.26 5.88
N VAL A 127 0.12 -11.40 5.61
CA VAL A 127 0.43 -12.42 6.61
C VAL A 127 1.94 -12.54 6.69
N GLY A 128 2.51 -12.28 7.87
CA GLY A 128 3.95 -12.17 8.05
C GLY A 128 4.49 -13.01 9.20
N LEU A 129 5.78 -13.30 9.11
CA LEU A 129 6.60 -13.94 10.14
C LEU A 129 7.82 -13.09 10.43
N ASP A 130 8.16 -12.94 11.70
CA ASP A 130 9.44 -12.38 12.10
C ASP A 130 10.54 -13.44 11.80
N ILE A 131 11.48 -13.10 10.91
CA ILE A 131 12.51 -14.05 10.41
C ILE A 131 13.87 -13.80 11.03
N PHE A 132 14.22 -12.55 11.32
CA PHE A 132 15.42 -12.11 12.00
C PHE A 132 15.07 -10.97 12.94
N GLU A 133 16.05 -10.57 13.78
CA GLU A 133 15.91 -9.40 14.62
C GLU A 133 15.53 -8.16 13.79
N ASN A 134 14.41 -7.53 14.16
CA ASN A 134 13.84 -6.36 13.49
C ASN A 134 13.49 -6.58 12.00
N SER A 135 13.31 -7.83 11.57
CA SER A 135 13.02 -8.15 10.17
C SER A 135 11.84 -9.09 10.04
N LYS A 136 11.00 -8.84 9.06
CA LYS A 136 9.77 -9.60 8.78
C LYS A 136 9.70 -9.96 7.31
N LEU A 137 9.26 -11.18 7.01
CA LEU A 137 8.84 -11.62 5.68
C LEU A 137 7.34 -11.79 5.68
N SER A 138 6.67 -11.25 4.68
CA SER A 138 5.22 -11.32 4.55
C SER A 138 4.80 -11.67 3.15
N TYR A 139 3.65 -12.33 3.05
CA TYR A 139 2.90 -12.48 1.82
C TYR A 139 1.62 -11.66 1.93
N SER A 140 1.22 -10.99 0.87
CA SER A 140 -0.01 -10.21 0.86
C SER A 140 -0.83 -10.37 -0.41
N TYR A 141 -2.12 -10.10 -0.23
CA TYR A 141 -3.10 -9.95 -1.28
C TYR A 141 -3.72 -8.56 -1.13
N SER A 142 -3.80 -7.82 -2.23
CA SER A 142 -4.40 -6.49 -2.24
C SER A 142 -5.32 -6.31 -3.43
N HIS A 143 -6.37 -5.53 -3.20
CA HIS A 143 -7.33 -5.08 -4.21
C HIS A 143 -7.29 -3.57 -4.32
N LEU A 144 -7.18 -3.06 -5.56
CA LEU A 144 -7.35 -1.64 -5.88
C LEU A 144 -8.68 -1.44 -6.60
N SER A 145 -9.41 -0.40 -6.21
CA SER A 145 -10.65 0.02 -6.87
C SER A 145 -10.93 1.49 -6.57
N ASN A 146 -11.72 2.15 -7.42
CA ASN A 146 -12.13 3.54 -7.23
C ASN A 146 -13.50 3.70 -6.56
N ASN A 147 -14.11 2.61 -6.08
CA ASN A 147 -15.41 2.62 -5.42
C ASN A 147 -16.53 3.24 -6.30
N ASP A 148 -16.48 2.99 -7.61
CA ASP A 148 -17.40 3.54 -8.62
C ASP A 148 -17.44 5.09 -8.69
N TRP A 149 -16.36 5.74 -8.25
CA TRP A 149 -16.20 7.19 -8.36
C TRP A 149 -15.59 7.64 -9.69
N GLY A 150 -15.07 6.70 -10.48
CA GLY A 150 -14.57 6.90 -11.84
C GLY A 150 -15.64 6.63 -12.92
N ASP A 151 -15.20 6.71 -14.16
CA ASP A 151 -16.04 6.39 -15.32
C ASP A 151 -16.31 4.88 -15.45
N THR A 152 -15.36 4.09 -14.98
CA THR A 152 -15.41 2.62 -14.86
C THR A 152 -14.71 2.20 -13.57
N ASN A 153 -14.94 0.96 -13.12
CA ASN A 153 -14.29 0.41 -11.94
C ASN A 153 -13.94 -1.07 -12.15
N PRO A 154 -13.02 -1.41 -13.07
CA PRO A 154 -12.64 -2.80 -13.30
C PRO A 154 -11.89 -3.39 -12.08
N GLY A 155 -11.23 -2.54 -11.29
CA GLY A 155 -10.38 -2.97 -10.20
C GLY A 155 -9.16 -3.78 -10.65
N THR A 156 -8.31 -4.14 -9.69
CA THR A 156 -7.17 -5.05 -9.90
C THR A 156 -6.80 -5.75 -8.61
N ASP A 157 -6.46 -7.02 -8.71
CA ASP A 157 -6.05 -7.87 -7.61
C ASP A 157 -4.56 -8.18 -7.72
N ASN A 158 -3.82 -8.03 -6.63
CA ASN A 158 -2.38 -8.15 -6.66
C ASN A 158 -1.88 -9.07 -5.54
N GLN A 159 -0.78 -9.76 -5.80
CA GLN A 159 -0.08 -10.60 -4.83
C GLN A 159 1.37 -10.19 -4.73
N GLN A 160 1.89 -10.09 -3.49
CA GLN A 160 3.27 -9.68 -3.29
C GLN A 160 3.93 -10.37 -2.09
N ILE A 161 5.25 -10.49 -2.19
CA ILE A 161 6.12 -10.84 -1.08
C ILE A 161 6.80 -9.56 -0.61
N THR A 162 6.76 -9.32 0.70
CA THR A 162 7.29 -8.11 1.33
C THR A 162 8.36 -8.48 2.34
N PHE A 163 9.53 -7.85 2.22
CA PHE A 163 10.55 -7.83 3.25
C PHE A 163 10.52 -6.48 3.97
N SER A 164 10.34 -6.50 5.28
CA SER A 164 10.31 -5.30 6.13
C SER A 164 11.47 -5.31 7.11
N LYS A 165 12.08 -4.15 7.32
CA LYS A 165 13.15 -3.94 8.30
C LYS A 165 12.80 -2.73 9.17
N ASN A 166 12.89 -2.92 10.48
CA ASN A 166 12.82 -1.85 11.47
C ASN A 166 14.24 -1.37 11.79
N PHE A 167 14.44 -0.05 11.78
CA PHE A 167 15.72 0.62 12.05
C PHE A 167 15.64 1.46 13.30
#